data_ccfff1601d41ec439e7220b1d8f1d438
#
_entry.id   ccfff1601d41ec439e7220b1d8f1d438
#
_cell.length_a   1.000
_cell.length_b   1.000
_cell.length_c   1.000
_cell.angle_alpha   90.00
_cell.angle_beta   90.00
_cell.angle_gamma   90.00
#
_symmetry.space_group_name_H-M   'P 1'
#
loop_
_entity.id
_entity.type
_entity.pdbx_description
1 polymer ?
#
loop_
_entity_poly.entity_id
_entity_poly.type
_entity_poly.pdbx_seq_one_letter_code
_entity_poly.pdbx_strand_id
1 'polypeptide(L)'
;MIRLILFLVLLAALALGLSWLADRPGELVLTWQGLRIETSLLVGLAGLIGAFTVVLVIWSALRFIFRLPSLVALTTRARRRARGYAALSRGMIAAAAGDSRYAARATRDAEKLIGEDPLTLLLRAQTAQLEGDRHTAETTFSRMVERPETRLLGLRGLHAEAARRGDEHAAHLYAQQAHRIAPLGWAGEALLDWHVRRREWRHALDIVETSRTQKTTSRAQADRQRAVLLTAQARDNHDHDPEASLKQAREALKLVPGLD
;
A
#
# COMPACT_ATOMS: atom_id res chain seq x y z
N MET A 1 6.63 -32.13 -23.03
CA MET A 1 6.43 -33.39 -23.72
C MET A 1 6.38 -33.22 -25.23
N ILE A 2 5.51 -32.39 -25.82
CA ILE A 2 5.39 -32.18 -27.27
C ILE A 2 6.73 -31.83 -27.96
N ARG A 3 7.56 -30.99 -27.34
CA ARG A 3 8.89 -30.59 -27.87
C ARG A 3 9.89 -31.74 -27.91
N LEU A 4 9.81 -32.68 -26.98
CA LEU A 4 10.68 -33.85 -26.90
C LEU A 4 10.29 -34.87 -27.99
N ILE A 5 8.99 -35.05 -28.21
CA ILE A 5 8.46 -35.90 -29.30
C ILE A 5 8.83 -35.32 -30.65
N LEU A 6 8.67 -34.01 -30.85
CA LEU A 6 9.02 -33.31 -32.10
C LEU A 6 10.53 -33.43 -32.38
N PHE A 7 11.37 -33.35 -31.37
CA PHE A 7 12.82 -33.53 -31.46
C PHE A 7 13.17 -34.99 -31.87
N LEU A 8 12.52 -35.99 -31.25
CA LEU A 8 12.73 -37.40 -31.56
C LEU A 8 12.30 -37.73 -33.00
N VAL A 9 11.14 -37.19 -33.45
CA VAL A 9 10.65 -37.36 -34.84
C VAL A 9 11.63 -36.73 -35.83
N LEU A 10 12.13 -35.52 -35.54
CA LEU A 10 13.11 -34.83 -36.36
C LEU A 10 14.42 -35.64 -36.46
N LEU A 11 14.86 -36.19 -35.36
CA LEU A 11 16.10 -37.02 -35.29
C LEU A 11 15.93 -38.34 -36.05
N ALA A 12 14.76 -38.98 -35.96
CA ALA A 12 14.41 -40.18 -36.74
C ALA A 12 14.33 -39.88 -38.23
N ALA A 13 13.71 -38.78 -38.64
CA ALA A 13 13.60 -38.36 -40.04
C ALA A 13 14.99 -38.03 -40.61
N LEU A 14 15.87 -37.42 -39.83
CA LEU A 14 17.25 -37.12 -40.20
C LEU A 14 18.08 -38.41 -40.39
N ALA A 15 17.93 -39.38 -39.47
CA ALA A 15 18.61 -40.70 -39.57
C ALA A 15 18.17 -41.47 -40.79
N LEU A 16 16.86 -41.48 -41.08
CA LEU A 16 16.33 -42.14 -42.29
C LEU A 16 16.78 -41.42 -43.57
N GLY A 17 16.82 -40.09 -43.60
CA GLY A 17 17.35 -39.31 -44.71
C GLY A 17 18.81 -39.57 -45.00
N LEU A 18 19.65 -39.66 -43.95
CA LEU A 18 21.06 -39.99 -44.06
C LEU A 18 21.30 -41.44 -44.53
N SER A 19 20.50 -42.40 -44.06
CA SER A 19 20.57 -43.80 -44.53
C SER A 19 20.23 -43.95 -46.00
N TRP A 20 19.13 -43.24 -46.47
CA TRP A 20 18.76 -43.24 -47.86
C TRP A 20 19.77 -42.57 -48.79
N LEU A 21 20.50 -41.54 -48.28
CA LEU A 21 21.53 -40.83 -49.03
C LEU A 21 22.83 -41.65 -49.09
N ALA A 22 23.10 -42.51 -48.08
CA ALA A 22 24.28 -43.38 -48.04
C ALA A 22 24.27 -44.44 -49.16
N ASP A 23 23.09 -44.89 -49.62
CA ASP A 23 22.92 -45.86 -50.68
C ASP A 23 23.10 -45.26 -52.09
N ARG A 24 23.32 -43.93 -52.22
CA ARG A 24 23.54 -43.23 -53.48
C ARG A 24 24.86 -42.50 -53.51
N PRO A 25 25.94 -43.06 -54.06
CA PRO A 25 27.24 -42.40 -54.11
C PRO A 25 27.21 -41.20 -55.08
N GLY A 26 27.28 -40.01 -54.51
CA GLY A 26 27.42 -38.74 -55.25
C GLY A 26 28.75 -38.09 -54.81
N GLU A 27 29.52 -37.60 -55.81
CA GLU A 27 30.78 -36.86 -55.61
C GLU A 27 30.49 -35.37 -55.49
N LEU A 28 30.90 -34.72 -54.43
CA LEU A 28 30.87 -33.26 -54.22
C LEU A 28 32.28 -32.69 -54.42
N VAL A 29 32.47 -31.95 -55.50
CA VAL A 29 33.73 -31.23 -55.80
C VAL A 29 33.55 -29.78 -55.49
N LEU A 30 34.16 -29.33 -54.37
CA LEU A 30 34.14 -27.92 -53.95
C LEU A 30 35.49 -27.31 -54.35
N THR A 31 35.45 -26.34 -55.30
CA THR A 31 36.63 -25.56 -55.68
C THR A 31 36.55 -24.16 -55.05
N TRP A 32 37.45 -23.87 -54.12
CA TRP A 32 37.61 -22.55 -53.56
C TRP A 32 39.05 -22.11 -53.65
N GLN A 33 39.30 -20.99 -54.31
CA GLN A 33 40.63 -20.35 -54.43
C GLN A 33 41.80 -21.31 -54.86
N GLY A 34 41.51 -22.26 -55.75
CA GLY A 34 42.49 -23.18 -56.26
C GLY A 34 42.67 -24.48 -55.41
N LEU A 35 42.03 -24.58 -54.29
CA LEU A 35 41.95 -25.84 -53.50
C LEU A 35 40.72 -26.64 -53.98
N ARG A 36 40.98 -27.84 -54.46
CA ARG A 36 39.99 -28.83 -54.94
C ARG A 36 39.78 -29.84 -53.80
N ILE A 37 38.65 -29.76 -53.10
CA ILE A 37 38.29 -30.72 -52.06
C ILE A 37 37.29 -31.67 -52.66
N GLU A 38 37.71 -32.91 -52.89
CA GLU A 38 36.84 -34.01 -53.29
C GLU A 38 36.37 -34.76 -52.08
N THR A 39 35.09 -34.63 -51.72
CA THR A 39 34.48 -35.36 -50.59
C THR A 39 33.21 -36.03 -51.05
N SER A 40 32.86 -37.17 -50.41
CA SER A 40 31.59 -37.78 -50.70
C SER A 40 30.45 -36.89 -50.21
N LEU A 41 29.35 -36.86 -50.93
CA LEU A 41 28.17 -36.07 -50.59
C LEU A 41 27.73 -36.30 -49.16
N LEU A 42 27.90 -37.49 -48.63
CA LEU A 42 27.57 -37.88 -47.27
C LEU A 42 28.42 -37.18 -46.21
N VAL A 43 29.73 -37.04 -46.45
CA VAL A 43 30.66 -36.33 -45.53
C VAL A 43 30.41 -34.83 -45.52
N GLY A 44 30.11 -34.23 -46.70
CA GLY A 44 29.75 -32.82 -46.82
C GLY A 44 28.45 -32.48 -46.05
N LEU A 45 27.41 -33.35 -46.22
CA LEU A 45 26.14 -33.17 -45.53
C LEU A 45 26.26 -33.39 -44.02
N ALA A 46 27.02 -34.41 -43.57
CA ALA A 46 27.28 -34.63 -42.14
C ALA A 46 28.01 -33.45 -41.50
N GLY A 47 28.98 -32.86 -42.21
CA GLY A 47 29.66 -31.62 -41.75
C GLY A 47 28.73 -30.45 -41.64
N LEU A 48 27.81 -30.25 -42.60
CA LEU A 48 26.83 -29.19 -42.59
C LEU A 48 25.84 -29.35 -41.41
N ILE A 49 25.36 -30.58 -41.16
CA ILE A 49 24.45 -30.88 -40.06
C ILE A 49 25.20 -30.67 -38.70
N GLY A 50 26.46 -31.10 -38.62
CA GLY A 50 27.28 -30.87 -37.44
C GLY A 50 27.45 -29.38 -37.13
N ALA A 51 27.77 -28.58 -38.15
CA ALA A 51 27.92 -27.13 -38.03
C ALA A 51 26.59 -26.48 -37.61
N PHE A 52 25.48 -26.87 -38.21
CA PHE A 52 24.15 -26.38 -37.86
C PHE A 52 23.76 -26.73 -36.40
N THR A 53 24.07 -27.96 -35.96
CA THR A 53 23.82 -28.41 -34.60
C THR A 53 24.63 -27.58 -33.59
N VAL A 54 25.90 -27.30 -33.87
CA VAL A 54 26.75 -26.43 -33.03
C VAL A 54 26.16 -25.03 -32.92
N VAL A 55 25.70 -24.44 -34.04
CA VAL A 55 25.05 -23.11 -34.03
C VAL A 55 23.79 -23.15 -33.18
N LEU A 56 22.96 -24.19 -33.28
CA LEU A 56 21.73 -24.32 -32.48
C LEU A 56 22.05 -24.46 -30.97
N VAL A 57 23.09 -25.25 -30.62
CA VAL A 57 23.50 -25.41 -29.23
C VAL A 57 24.02 -24.09 -28.67
N ILE A 58 24.86 -23.36 -29.42
CA ILE A 58 25.34 -22.02 -29.04
C ILE A 58 24.16 -21.06 -28.88
N TRP A 59 23.25 -21.04 -29.84
CA TRP A 59 22.05 -20.17 -29.76
C TRP A 59 21.17 -20.52 -28.57
N SER A 60 20.96 -21.82 -28.31
CA SER A 60 20.18 -22.28 -27.16
C SER A 60 20.85 -21.91 -25.84
N ALA A 61 22.16 -22.07 -25.71
CA ALA A 61 22.95 -21.68 -24.55
C ALA A 61 22.90 -20.15 -24.32
N LEU A 62 23.05 -19.36 -25.38
CA LEU A 62 22.95 -17.91 -25.32
C LEU A 62 21.56 -17.48 -24.85
N ARG A 63 20.52 -18.06 -25.44
CA ARG A 63 19.11 -17.79 -25.05
C ARG A 63 18.81 -18.19 -23.61
N PHE A 64 19.41 -19.28 -23.11
CA PHE A 64 19.29 -19.71 -21.72
C PHE A 64 19.94 -18.72 -20.77
N ILE A 65 21.18 -18.26 -21.10
CA ILE A 65 21.92 -17.27 -20.32
C ILE A 65 21.14 -15.94 -20.24
N PHE A 66 20.53 -15.48 -21.34
CA PHE A 66 19.74 -14.25 -21.36
C PHE A 66 18.38 -14.37 -20.65
N ARG A 67 17.86 -15.56 -20.39
CA ARG A 67 16.61 -15.80 -19.62
C ARG A 67 16.84 -15.97 -18.11
N LEU A 68 18.02 -16.33 -17.69
CA LEU A 68 18.40 -16.50 -16.27
C LEU A 68 18.21 -15.23 -15.42
N PRO A 69 18.55 -14.02 -15.90
CA PRO A 69 18.43 -12.80 -15.08
C PRO A 69 17.00 -12.49 -14.63
N SER A 70 15.99 -12.84 -15.43
CA SER A 70 14.58 -12.54 -15.09
C SER A 70 14.05 -13.38 -13.92
N LEU A 71 14.44 -14.63 -13.81
CA LEU A 71 14.04 -15.55 -12.73
C LEU A 71 14.75 -15.18 -11.42
N VAL A 72 16.05 -14.85 -11.49
CA VAL A 72 16.82 -14.40 -10.32
C VAL A 72 16.32 -13.05 -9.82
N ALA A 73 15.97 -12.13 -10.73
CA ALA A 73 15.43 -10.83 -10.35
C ALA A 73 14.06 -10.93 -9.65
N LEU A 74 13.20 -11.87 -10.05
CA LEU A 74 11.92 -12.09 -9.39
C LEU A 74 12.08 -12.64 -7.98
N THR A 75 12.95 -13.64 -7.80
CA THR A 75 13.22 -14.23 -6.47
C THR A 75 13.91 -13.24 -5.52
N THR A 76 14.82 -12.42 -6.02
CA THR A 76 15.51 -11.40 -5.20
C THR A 76 14.55 -10.27 -4.81
N ARG A 77 13.66 -9.83 -5.71
CA ARG A 77 12.62 -8.84 -5.39
C ARG A 77 11.62 -9.37 -4.36
N ALA A 78 11.18 -10.62 -4.50
CA ALA A 78 10.28 -11.25 -3.53
C ALA A 78 10.94 -11.37 -2.14
N ARG A 79 12.18 -11.83 -2.08
CA ARG A 79 12.97 -11.90 -0.83
C ARG A 79 13.21 -10.52 -0.22
N ARG A 80 13.50 -9.51 -1.04
CA ARG A 80 13.67 -8.13 -0.58
C ARG A 80 12.39 -7.59 0.04
N ARG A 81 11.23 -7.79 -0.60
CA ARG A 81 9.92 -7.40 -0.06
C ARG A 81 9.61 -8.13 1.24
N ALA A 82 9.80 -9.45 1.29
CA ALA A 82 9.57 -10.24 2.50
C ALA A 82 10.41 -9.74 3.69
N ARG A 83 11.69 -9.43 3.45
CA ARG A 83 12.56 -8.82 4.48
C ARG A 83 12.09 -7.44 4.89
N GLY A 84 11.60 -6.63 3.96
CA GLY A 84 11.04 -5.31 4.23
C GLY A 84 9.80 -5.39 5.13
N TYR A 85 8.85 -6.26 4.82
CA TYR A 85 7.67 -6.48 5.66
C TYR A 85 8.02 -7.10 7.02
N ALA A 86 9.03 -7.96 7.10
CA ALA A 86 9.52 -8.47 8.37
C ALA A 86 10.16 -7.34 9.23
N ALA A 87 10.90 -6.42 8.62
CA ALA A 87 11.43 -5.24 9.31
C ALA A 87 10.29 -4.32 9.79
N LEU A 88 9.30 -4.08 8.93
CA LEU A 88 8.10 -3.32 9.26
C LEU A 88 7.36 -3.90 10.47
N SER A 89 7.10 -5.21 10.47
CA SER A 89 6.43 -5.89 11.58
C SER A 89 7.20 -5.73 12.89
N ARG A 90 8.53 -5.96 12.88
CA ARG A 90 9.37 -5.75 14.07
C ARG A 90 9.37 -4.30 14.53
N GLY A 91 9.38 -3.35 13.59
CA GLY A 91 9.31 -1.92 13.90
C GLY A 91 7.98 -1.53 14.56
N MET A 92 6.87 -2.04 14.06
CA MET A 92 5.55 -1.80 14.65
C MET A 92 5.42 -2.37 16.07
N ILE A 93 5.95 -3.57 16.32
CA ILE A 93 5.99 -4.17 17.65
C ILE A 93 6.83 -3.31 18.60
N ALA A 94 8.02 -2.87 18.15
CA ALA A 94 8.90 -2.02 18.93
C ALA A 94 8.25 -0.65 19.23
N ALA A 95 7.60 -0.04 18.25
CA ALA A 95 6.87 1.21 18.44
C ALA A 95 5.72 1.06 19.45
N ALA A 96 4.96 -0.03 19.38
CA ALA A 96 3.91 -0.33 20.36
C ALA A 96 4.47 -0.60 21.78
N ALA A 97 5.67 -1.17 21.88
CA ALA A 97 6.37 -1.38 23.13
C ALA A 97 7.08 -0.14 23.69
N GLY A 98 7.09 0.99 22.94
CA GLY A 98 7.78 2.22 23.33
C GLY A 98 9.29 2.22 23.10
N ASP A 99 9.86 1.19 22.44
CA ASP A 99 11.29 1.16 22.09
C ASP A 99 11.55 1.98 20.80
N SER A 100 11.72 3.29 21.00
CA SER A 100 11.94 4.23 19.90
C SER A 100 13.22 3.90 19.11
N ARG A 101 14.31 3.47 19.79
CA ARG A 101 15.59 3.18 19.13
C ARG A 101 15.50 1.98 18.19
N TYR A 102 14.82 0.92 18.62
CA TYR A 102 14.62 -0.25 17.76
C TYR A 102 13.64 0.04 16.66
N ALA A 103 12.54 0.75 16.95
CA ALA A 103 11.57 1.21 15.96
C ALA A 103 12.24 2.04 14.86
N ALA A 104 13.11 3.01 15.21
CA ALA A 104 13.82 3.84 14.23
C ALA A 104 14.77 3.02 13.33
N ARG A 105 15.47 2.04 13.88
CA ARG A 105 16.31 1.14 13.05
C ARG A 105 15.47 0.32 12.09
N ALA A 106 14.41 -0.29 12.59
CA ALA A 106 13.51 -1.11 11.78
C ALA A 106 12.78 -0.29 10.70
N THR A 107 12.42 0.97 11.00
CA THR A 107 11.85 1.91 10.02
C THR A 107 12.83 2.15 8.87
N ARG A 108 14.09 2.48 9.17
CA ARG A 108 15.11 2.68 8.13
C ARG A 108 15.35 1.42 7.28
N ASP A 109 15.31 0.25 7.90
CA ASP A 109 15.47 -1.02 7.18
C ASP A 109 14.27 -1.29 6.27
N ALA A 110 13.05 -1.04 6.74
CA ALA A 110 11.84 -1.14 5.93
C ALA A 110 11.87 -0.16 4.74
N GLU A 111 12.21 1.11 4.97
CA GLU A 111 12.33 2.13 3.92
C GLU A 111 13.33 1.74 2.83
N LYS A 112 14.49 1.22 3.20
CA LYS A 112 15.50 0.74 2.23
C LYS A 112 15.02 -0.44 1.38
N LEU A 113 14.17 -1.30 1.95
CA LEU A 113 13.75 -2.54 1.32
C LEU A 113 12.47 -2.41 0.50
N ILE A 114 11.47 -1.70 1.01
CA ILE A 114 10.14 -1.56 0.40
C ILE A 114 9.77 -0.10 0.05
N GLY A 115 10.63 0.85 0.41
CA GLY A 115 10.41 2.26 0.09
C GLY A 115 9.29 2.90 0.92
N GLU A 116 8.62 3.90 0.34
CA GLU A 116 7.51 4.62 0.97
C GLU A 116 6.18 3.88 0.79
N ASP A 117 6.12 2.63 1.27
CA ASP A 117 4.86 1.89 1.40
C ASP A 117 3.95 2.58 2.44
N PRO A 118 2.61 2.54 2.31
CA PRO A 118 1.68 3.12 3.29
C PRO A 118 1.97 2.75 4.75
N LEU A 119 2.32 1.49 5.00
CA LEU A 119 2.65 1.03 6.35
C LEU A 119 4.04 1.51 6.82
N THR A 120 4.96 1.71 5.90
CA THR A 120 6.28 2.28 6.21
C THR A 120 6.16 3.75 6.63
N LEU A 121 5.30 4.53 5.93
CA LEU A 121 4.99 5.90 6.33
C LEU A 121 4.33 5.95 7.72
N LEU A 122 3.38 5.05 7.99
CA LEU A 122 2.75 4.96 9.31
C LEU A 122 3.78 4.67 10.41
N LEU A 123 4.65 3.67 10.21
CA LEU A 123 5.70 3.34 11.17
C LEU A 123 6.67 4.49 11.37
N ARG A 124 7.05 5.20 10.30
CA ARG A 124 7.92 6.39 10.37
C ARG A 124 7.28 7.49 11.21
N ALA A 125 6.00 7.79 10.97
CA ALA A 125 5.28 8.80 11.74
C ALA A 125 5.20 8.43 13.23
N GLN A 126 4.86 7.17 13.55
CA GLN A 126 4.81 6.69 14.93
C GLN A 126 6.18 6.72 15.61
N THR A 127 7.23 6.32 14.89
CA THR A 127 8.60 6.38 15.41
C THR A 127 9.02 7.82 15.71
N ALA A 128 8.76 8.75 14.79
CA ALA A 128 9.03 10.17 14.99
C ALA A 128 8.28 10.74 16.20
N GLN A 129 7.02 10.31 16.41
CA GLN A 129 6.25 10.71 17.61
C GLN A 129 6.89 10.18 18.90
N LEU A 130 7.37 8.93 18.90
CA LEU A 130 8.07 8.33 20.05
C LEU A 130 9.41 9.01 20.37
N GLU A 131 10.12 9.47 19.33
CA GLU A 131 11.37 10.20 19.45
C GLU A 131 11.16 11.68 19.81
N GLY A 132 9.92 12.18 19.75
CA GLY A 132 9.59 13.59 19.95
C GLY A 132 9.97 14.47 18.75
N ASP A 133 10.32 13.88 17.62
CA ASP A 133 10.63 14.59 16.37
C ASP A 133 9.33 15.02 15.67
N ARG A 134 8.81 16.16 16.13
CA ARG A 134 7.56 16.74 15.63
C ARG A 134 7.64 17.08 14.14
N HIS A 135 8.80 17.58 13.69
CA HIS A 135 8.96 17.98 12.29
C HIS A 135 8.83 16.78 11.34
N THR A 136 9.54 15.69 11.66
CA THR A 136 9.44 14.44 10.87
C THR A 136 8.04 13.83 10.98
N ALA A 137 7.38 13.88 12.14
CA ALA A 137 6.02 13.41 12.29
C ALA A 137 5.04 14.19 11.40
N GLU A 138 5.02 15.54 11.47
CA GLU A 138 4.16 16.40 10.67
C GLU A 138 4.41 16.24 9.16
N THR A 139 5.66 16.22 8.72
CA THR A 139 5.99 16.04 7.29
C THR A 139 5.56 14.67 6.79
N THR A 140 5.69 13.63 7.61
CA THR A 140 5.26 12.29 7.25
C THR A 140 3.74 12.18 7.19
N PHE A 141 3.01 12.73 8.17
CA PHE A 141 1.55 12.77 8.12
C PHE A 141 1.03 13.60 6.94
N SER A 142 1.69 14.69 6.58
CA SER A 142 1.34 15.48 5.39
C SER A 142 1.45 14.65 4.10
N ARG A 143 2.53 13.88 3.94
CA ARG A 143 2.66 12.93 2.80
C ARG A 143 1.57 11.86 2.82
N MET A 144 1.16 11.40 4.01
CA MET A 144 0.06 10.44 4.14
C MET A 144 -1.29 11.04 3.70
N VAL A 145 -1.52 12.33 3.89
CA VAL A 145 -2.74 13.03 3.42
C VAL A 145 -2.82 13.07 1.90
N GLU A 146 -1.70 13.13 1.19
CA GLU A 146 -1.66 13.14 -0.27
C GLU A 146 -2.11 11.81 -0.90
N ARG A 147 -2.01 10.69 -0.15
CA ARG A 147 -2.35 9.34 -0.62
C ARG A 147 -3.74 8.94 -0.16
N PRO A 148 -4.62 8.49 -1.07
CA PRO A 148 -5.99 8.11 -0.70
C PRO A 148 -6.06 7.06 0.42
N GLU A 149 -5.17 6.07 0.40
CA GLU A 149 -5.15 4.94 1.34
C GLU A 149 -4.79 5.35 2.77
N THR A 150 -3.98 6.39 2.92
CA THR A 150 -3.48 6.85 4.22
C THR A 150 -4.03 8.20 4.64
N ARG A 151 -4.83 8.85 3.80
CA ARG A 151 -5.33 10.23 4.02
C ARG A 151 -5.96 10.44 5.38
N LEU A 152 -6.88 9.58 5.78
CA LEU A 152 -7.57 9.70 7.07
C LEU A 152 -6.64 9.52 8.27
N LEU A 153 -5.64 8.64 8.15
CA LEU A 153 -4.60 8.46 9.17
C LEU A 153 -3.69 9.69 9.24
N GLY A 154 -3.31 10.24 8.08
CA GLY A 154 -2.53 11.48 8.00
C GLY A 154 -3.25 12.65 8.66
N LEU A 155 -4.54 12.85 8.35
CA LEU A 155 -5.37 13.89 8.97
C LEU A 155 -5.49 13.71 10.47
N ARG A 156 -5.67 12.48 10.97
CA ARG A 156 -5.70 12.19 12.41
C ARG A 156 -4.37 12.52 13.07
N GLY A 157 -3.25 12.17 12.42
CA GLY A 157 -1.92 12.49 12.91
C GLY A 157 -1.67 14.00 12.99
N LEU A 158 -1.99 14.74 11.91
CA LEU A 158 -1.87 16.21 11.87
C LEU A 158 -2.77 16.89 12.90
N HIS A 159 -4.00 16.40 13.09
CA HIS A 159 -4.89 16.87 14.15
C HIS A 159 -4.24 16.71 15.53
N ALA A 160 -3.70 15.53 15.84
CA ALA A 160 -3.05 15.27 17.12
C ALA A 160 -1.79 16.12 17.34
N GLU A 161 -0.98 16.36 16.29
CA GLU A 161 0.19 17.25 16.37
C GLU A 161 -0.22 18.72 16.59
N ALA A 162 -1.23 19.19 15.86
CA ALA A 162 -1.76 20.55 16.04
C ALA A 162 -2.35 20.74 17.45
N ALA A 163 -3.12 19.80 17.96
CA ALA A 163 -3.68 19.83 19.30
C ALA A 163 -2.57 19.85 20.38
N ARG A 164 -1.51 19.05 20.24
CA ARG A 164 -0.34 19.07 21.16
C ARG A 164 0.41 20.40 21.14
N ARG A 165 0.40 21.10 20.02
CA ARG A 165 1.03 22.42 19.86
C ARG A 165 0.15 23.57 20.38
N GLY A 166 -1.11 23.28 20.70
CA GLY A 166 -2.10 24.29 21.07
C GLY A 166 -2.68 25.05 19.89
N ASP A 167 -2.45 24.58 18.67
CA ASP A 167 -3.04 25.16 17.46
C ASP A 167 -4.45 24.59 17.23
N GLU A 168 -5.39 25.09 18.01
CA GLU A 168 -6.78 24.66 17.98
C GLU A 168 -7.41 24.86 16.59
N HIS A 169 -7.00 25.92 15.87
CA HIS A 169 -7.55 26.21 14.54
C HIS A 169 -7.11 25.18 13.51
N ALA A 170 -5.82 24.85 13.45
CA ALA A 170 -5.32 23.81 12.58
C ALA A 170 -5.93 22.44 12.93
N ALA A 171 -6.01 22.11 14.23
CA ALA A 171 -6.64 20.88 14.71
C ALA A 171 -8.11 20.78 14.22
N HIS A 172 -8.88 21.85 14.35
CA HIS A 172 -10.25 21.91 13.84
C HIS A 172 -10.33 21.68 12.33
N LEU A 173 -9.47 22.34 11.53
CA LEU A 173 -9.45 22.16 10.08
C LEU A 173 -9.17 20.72 9.66
N TYR A 174 -8.22 20.05 10.31
CA TYR A 174 -7.91 18.64 10.03
C TYR A 174 -9.08 17.71 10.41
N ALA A 175 -9.73 17.95 11.55
CA ALA A 175 -10.92 17.20 11.95
C ALA A 175 -12.08 17.41 10.96
N GLN A 176 -12.30 18.64 10.49
CA GLN A 176 -13.31 18.96 9.50
C GLN A 176 -13.05 18.29 8.15
N GLN A 177 -11.79 18.29 7.68
CA GLN A 177 -11.42 17.58 6.45
C GLN A 177 -11.65 16.08 6.58
N ALA A 178 -11.25 15.48 7.70
CA ALA A 178 -11.48 14.06 7.94
C ALA A 178 -12.97 13.70 7.99
N HIS A 179 -13.78 14.52 8.67
CA HIS A 179 -15.22 14.30 8.81
C HIS A 179 -15.97 14.38 7.47
N ARG A 180 -15.50 15.24 6.54
CA ARG A 180 -16.05 15.32 5.17
C ARG A 180 -15.77 14.06 4.35
N ILE A 181 -14.63 13.40 4.57
CA ILE A 181 -14.26 12.17 3.86
C ILE A 181 -15.02 10.98 4.43
N ALA A 182 -15.01 10.86 5.75
CA ALA A 182 -15.73 9.83 6.48
C ALA A 182 -16.07 10.36 7.89
N PRO A 183 -17.29 10.16 8.37
CA PRO A 183 -17.70 10.58 9.71
C PRO A 183 -17.16 9.62 10.76
N LEU A 184 -15.88 9.76 11.03
CA LEU A 184 -15.17 8.97 12.03
C LEU A 184 -15.45 9.52 13.43
N GLY A 185 -15.58 8.63 14.42
CA GLY A 185 -15.88 9.00 15.80
C GLY A 185 -14.95 10.08 16.35
N TRP A 186 -13.64 9.92 16.18
CA TRP A 186 -12.65 10.91 16.66
C TRP A 186 -12.80 12.30 16.02
N ALA A 187 -13.15 12.36 14.73
CA ALA A 187 -13.32 13.63 14.02
C ALA A 187 -14.62 14.33 14.46
N GLY A 188 -15.69 13.54 14.64
CA GLY A 188 -16.95 14.03 15.20
C GLY A 188 -16.78 14.55 16.62
N GLU A 189 -16.07 13.84 17.50
CA GLU A 189 -15.78 14.28 18.88
C GLU A 189 -14.94 15.57 18.90
N ALA A 190 -13.92 15.68 18.06
CA ALA A 190 -13.11 16.89 17.97
C ALA A 190 -13.92 18.11 17.50
N LEU A 191 -14.80 17.93 16.51
CA LEU A 191 -15.68 18.97 16.03
C LEU A 191 -16.73 19.37 17.07
N LEU A 192 -17.31 18.38 17.76
CA LEU A 192 -18.25 18.59 18.83
C LEU A 192 -17.64 19.44 19.95
N ASP A 193 -16.45 19.08 20.42
CA ASP A 193 -15.71 19.83 21.45
C ASP A 193 -15.42 21.27 21.01
N TRP A 194 -15.00 21.46 19.77
CA TRP A 194 -14.78 22.79 19.19
C TRP A 194 -16.02 23.68 19.21
N HIS A 195 -17.17 23.16 18.73
CA HIS A 195 -18.40 23.92 18.66
C HIS A 195 -19.00 24.18 20.05
N VAL A 196 -18.87 23.22 21.00
CA VAL A 196 -19.31 23.37 22.39
C VAL A 196 -18.53 24.49 23.10
N ARG A 197 -17.20 24.52 22.98
CA ARG A 197 -16.37 25.59 23.59
C ARG A 197 -16.73 26.99 23.07
N ARG A 198 -17.23 27.06 21.81
CA ARG A 198 -17.64 28.33 21.18
C ARG A 198 -19.11 28.66 21.35
N ARG A 199 -19.85 27.79 22.07
CA ARG A 199 -21.31 27.92 22.25
C ARG A 199 -22.09 27.89 20.94
N GLU A 200 -21.55 27.25 19.91
CA GLU A 200 -22.16 27.07 18.59
C GLU A 200 -23.10 25.85 18.59
N TRP A 201 -24.16 25.94 19.44
CA TRP A 201 -25.03 24.80 19.78
C TRP A 201 -25.67 24.12 18.58
N ARG A 202 -26.05 24.87 17.54
CA ARG A 202 -26.64 24.30 16.32
C ARG A 202 -25.66 23.36 15.63
N HIS A 203 -24.43 23.80 15.42
CA HIS A 203 -23.39 22.95 14.80
C HIS A 203 -23.04 21.74 15.65
N ALA A 204 -23.00 21.90 16.96
CA ALA A 204 -22.78 20.78 17.89
C ALA A 204 -23.91 19.72 17.78
N LEU A 205 -25.17 20.15 17.72
CA LEU A 205 -26.33 19.28 17.54
C LEU A 205 -26.31 18.56 16.19
N ASP A 206 -25.92 19.24 15.12
CA ASP A 206 -25.79 18.65 13.77
C ASP A 206 -24.74 17.54 13.74
N ILE A 207 -23.60 17.70 14.44
CA ILE A 207 -22.57 16.68 14.57
C ILE A 207 -23.12 15.43 15.29
N VAL A 208 -23.85 15.62 16.39
CA VAL A 208 -24.46 14.51 17.14
C VAL A 208 -25.49 13.77 16.28
N GLU A 209 -26.32 14.50 15.54
CA GLU A 209 -27.32 13.89 14.64
C GLU A 209 -26.68 13.13 13.48
N THR A 210 -25.60 13.67 12.91
CA THR A 210 -24.81 12.99 11.88
C THR A 210 -24.20 11.69 12.43
N SER A 211 -23.60 11.76 13.61
CA SER A 211 -23.00 10.59 14.28
C SER A 211 -24.04 9.50 14.59
N ARG A 212 -25.26 9.91 14.99
CA ARG A 212 -26.39 9.01 15.21
C ARG A 212 -26.85 8.33 13.93
N THR A 213 -27.06 9.11 12.88
CA THR A 213 -27.57 8.62 11.59
C THR A 213 -26.60 7.64 10.94
N GLN A 214 -25.30 7.89 11.07
CA GLN A 214 -24.24 7.07 10.51
C GLN A 214 -23.80 5.93 11.45
N LYS A 215 -24.46 5.78 12.59
CA LYS A 215 -24.20 4.72 13.57
C LYS A 215 -22.75 4.69 14.09
N THR A 216 -22.05 5.82 14.07
CA THR A 216 -20.71 5.95 14.67
C THR A 216 -20.79 6.05 16.19
N THR A 217 -21.98 6.38 16.73
CA THR A 217 -22.30 6.47 18.15
C THR A 217 -23.58 5.68 18.42
N SER A 218 -23.68 5.05 19.60
CA SER A 218 -24.90 4.36 19.99
C SER A 218 -26.05 5.34 20.17
N ARG A 219 -27.28 4.89 19.93
CA ARG A 219 -28.48 5.74 20.08
C ARG A 219 -28.58 6.35 21.47
N ALA A 220 -28.36 5.56 22.51
CA ALA A 220 -28.41 6.04 23.89
C ALA A 220 -27.36 7.10 24.20
N GLN A 221 -26.17 6.97 23.62
CA GLN A 221 -25.10 7.98 23.79
C GLN A 221 -25.42 9.26 22.99
N ALA A 222 -25.93 9.16 21.78
CA ALA A 222 -26.35 10.30 20.97
C ALA A 222 -27.50 11.06 21.66
N ASP A 223 -28.51 10.34 22.19
CA ASP A 223 -29.63 10.94 22.91
C ASP A 223 -29.15 11.67 24.16
N ARG A 224 -28.19 11.10 24.90
CA ARG A 224 -27.56 11.76 26.07
C ARG A 224 -26.76 13.01 25.67
N GLN A 225 -25.93 12.93 24.63
CA GLN A 225 -25.16 14.08 24.13
C GLN A 225 -26.12 15.20 23.69
N ARG A 226 -27.18 14.85 22.96
CA ARG A 226 -28.22 15.81 22.51
C ARG A 226 -28.91 16.47 23.72
N ALA A 227 -29.28 15.71 24.73
CA ALA A 227 -29.93 16.24 25.92
C ALA A 227 -29.03 17.24 26.67
N VAL A 228 -27.73 16.91 26.83
CA VAL A 228 -26.74 17.82 27.46
C VAL A 228 -26.59 19.12 26.64
N LEU A 229 -26.49 19.03 25.30
CA LEU A 229 -26.38 20.20 24.44
C LEU A 229 -27.63 21.10 24.49
N LEU A 230 -28.81 20.49 24.48
CA LEU A 230 -30.08 21.23 24.60
C LEU A 230 -30.21 21.93 25.96
N THR A 231 -29.75 21.29 27.04
CA THR A 231 -29.72 21.91 28.38
C THR A 231 -28.74 23.09 28.42
N ALA A 232 -27.55 22.94 27.83
CA ALA A 232 -26.59 24.04 27.74
C ALA A 232 -27.13 25.21 26.90
N GLN A 233 -27.74 24.89 25.76
CA GLN A 233 -28.39 25.90 24.89
C GLN A 233 -29.53 26.58 25.59
N ALA A 234 -30.37 25.87 26.35
CA ALA A 234 -31.44 26.44 27.13
C ALA A 234 -30.93 27.42 28.18
N ARG A 235 -29.83 27.11 28.87
CA ARG A 235 -29.19 28.04 29.82
C ARG A 235 -28.72 29.33 29.13
N ASP A 236 -28.09 29.22 27.98
CA ASP A 236 -27.60 30.40 27.24
C ASP A 236 -28.75 31.27 26.72
N ASN A 237 -29.88 30.66 26.35
CA ASN A 237 -31.05 31.37 25.84
C ASN A 237 -31.97 31.91 26.93
N HIS A 238 -31.74 31.56 28.22
CA HIS A 238 -32.68 31.87 29.31
C HIS A 238 -33.03 33.34 29.40
N ASP A 239 -32.06 34.23 29.30
CA ASP A 239 -32.24 35.67 29.45
C ASP A 239 -32.65 36.37 28.13
N HIS A 240 -32.40 35.74 26.97
CA HIS A 240 -32.66 36.34 25.66
C HIS A 240 -33.93 35.82 24.99
N ASP A 241 -34.26 34.53 25.18
CA ASP A 241 -35.41 33.87 24.60
C ASP A 241 -35.95 32.79 25.56
N PRO A 242 -36.76 33.18 26.55
CA PRO A 242 -37.31 32.27 27.57
C PRO A 242 -38.20 31.17 26.97
N GLU A 243 -38.91 31.44 25.86
CA GLU A 243 -39.78 30.44 25.22
C GLU A 243 -38.93 29.33 24.54
N ALA A 244 -37.90 29.73 23.79
CA ALA A 244 -36.98 28.78 23.19
C ALA A 244 -36.25 27.97 24.28
N SER A 245 -35.82 28.63 25.35
CA SER A 245 -35.16 27.98 26.50
C SER A 245 -36.06 26.90 27.11
N LEU A 246 -37.34 27.20 27.39
CA LEU A 246 -38.29 26.24 27.94
C LEU A 246 -38.52 25.03 26.99
N LYS A 247 -38.63 25.32 25.69
CA LYS A 247 -38.82 24.27 24.67
C LYS A 247 -37.61 23.32 24.63
N GLN A 248 -36.39 23.85 24.65
CA GLN A 248 -35.14 23.08 24.64
C GLN A 248 -34.98 22.23 25.90
N ALA A 249 -35.28 22.80 27.08
CA ALA A 249 -35.23 22.08 28.34
C ALA A 249 -36.24 20.91 28.39
N ARG A 250 -37.48 21.13 27.88
CA ARG A 250 -38.49 20.08 27.78
C ARG A 250 -38.07 18.96 26.81
N GLU A 251 -37.42 19.30 25.71
CA GLU A 251 -36.89 18.30 24.76
C GLU A 251 -35.75 17.49 25.39
N ALA A 252 -34.85 18.12 26.11
CA ALA A 252 -33.77 17.45 26.83
C ALA A 252 -34.29 16.41 27.83
N LEU A 253 -35.29 16.80 28.64
CA LEU A 253 -35.94 15.90 29.62
C LEU A 253 -36.65 14.70 28.99
N LYS A 254 -37.23 14.89 27.77
CA LYS A 254 -37.83 13.76 27.04
C LYS A 254 -36.81 12.76 26.55
N LEU A 255 -35.61 13.20 26.19
CA LEU A 255 -34.55 12.33 25.71
C LEU A 255 -33.92 11.51 26.83
N VAL A 256 -33.69 12.13 27.98
CA VAL A 256 -33.07 11.49 29.16
C VAL A 256 -33.81 11.98 30.42
N PRO A 257 -34.85 11.25 30.86
CA PRO A 257 -35.52 11.54 32.13
C PRO A 257 -34.51 11.34 33.29
N GLY A 258 -34.22 12.40 34.05
CA GLY A 258 -33.26 12.37 35.16
C GLY A 258 -31.87 12.91 34.82
N LEU A 259 -31.75 13.77 33.83
CA LEU A 259 -30.57 14.59 33.61
C LEU A 259 -30.66 15.78 34.59
N ASP A 260 -29.93 15.68 35.72
CA ASP A 260 -29.81 16.75 36.73
C ASP A 260 -28.75 17.75 36.34
#